data_3d273781923107c656c2a06d4e890d82
#
_entry.id   3d273781923107c656c2a06d4e890d82
#
_cell.length_a   1.000
_cell.length_b   1.000
_cell.length_c   1.000
_cell.angle_alpha   90.00
_cell.angle_beta   90.00
_cell.angle_gamma   90.00
#
_symmetry.space_group_name_H-M   'P 1'
#
loop_
_entity.id
_entity.type
_entity.pdbx_description
1 polymer ?
#
loop_
_entity_poly.entity_id
_entity_poly.type
_entity_poly.pdbx_seq_one_letter_code
_entity_poly.pdbx_strand_id
1 'polypeptide(L)'
;IMQLEKEQAIFKKERIRAERKIAANTEAVGKAERIVAQVEQDMEYIASYSGNRETLLLNLQQATREETGRELHRIAKTYRGEAYRTIGSYMGLNLLVRSEYTLSGSFDRNAFFVEGVSGLKYRCGVSGALPLGFAESARYPQAALERMPSLIEKQQKQIAMLQHEIPTLQEITARKWSKAEELERLKQGCKELQQRIDEALKEAERPQSEVPEEENTVRAA
;
A
#
# COMPACT_ATOMS: atom_id res chain seq x y z
N ILE A 1 37.06 4.55 -11.32
CA ILE A 1 36.28 3.42 -10.78
C ILE A 1 35.28 3.89 -9.72
N MET A 2 35.69 4.48 -8.61
CA MET A 2 34.82 4.92 -7.51
C MET A 2 33.61 5.75 -7.97
N GLN A 3 33.78 6.68 -8.93
CA GLN A 3 32.68 7.49 -9.45
C GLN A 3 31.67 6.61 -10.23
N LEU A 4 32.14 5.70 -11.07
CA LEU A 4 31.28 4.78 -11.82
C LEU A 4 30.55 3.81 -10.90
N GLU A 5 31.20 3.34 -9.82
CA GLU A 5 30.54 2.50 -8.81
C GLU A 5 29.43 3.24 -8.07
N LYS A 6 29.62 4.52 -7.73
CA LYS A 6 28.55 5.37 -7.15
C LYS A 6 27.39 5.52 -8.12
N GLU A 7 27.65 5.81 -9.41
CA GLU A 7 26.63 5.93 -10.43
C GLU A 7 25.86 4.61 -10.61
N GLN A 8 26.58 3.46 -10.63
CA GLN A 8 25.96 2.14 -10.69
C GLN A 8 25.06 1.87 -9.49
N ALA A 9 25.52 2.25 -8.28
CA ALA A 9 24.74 2.07 -7.06
C ALA A 9 23.44 2.90 -7.07
N ILE A 10 23.51 4.15 -7.56
CA ILE A 10 22.34 5.00 -7.74
C ILE A 10 21.37 4.35 -8.73
N PHE A 11 21.85 3.93 -9.91
CA PHE A 11 21.06 3.27 -10.92
C PHE A 11 20.36 2.00 -10.38
N LYS A 12 21.09 1.15 -9.67
CA LYS A 12 20.52 -0.06 -9.01
C LYS A 12 19.45 0.31 -8.00
N LYS A 13 19.65 1.37 -7.20
CA LYS A 13 18.69 1.84 -6.21
C LYS A 13 17.39 2.35 -6.86
N GLU A 14 17.51 3.12 -7.95
CA GLU A 14 16.35 3.60 -8.71
C GLU A 14 15.55 2.44 -9.32
N ARG A 15 16.22 1.46 -9.89
CA ARG A 15 15.58 0.26 -10.43
C ARG A 15 14.82 -0.51 -9.36
N ILE A 16 15.44 -0.79 -8.20
CA ILE A 16 14.78 -1.48 -7.07
C ILE A 16 13.56 -0.68 -6.58
N ARG A 17 13.68 0.65 -6.53
CA ARG A 17 12.56 1.52 -6.15
C ARG A 17 11.40 1.42 -7.15
N ALA A 18 11.69 1.41 -8.45
CA ALA A 18 10.69 1.24 -9.50
C ALA A 18 10.02 -0.14 -9.42
N GLU A 19 10.78 -1.22 -9.23
CA GLU A 19 10.25 -2.58 -9.05
C GLU A 19 9.28 -2.67 -7.85
N ARG A 20 9.65 -2.09 -6.70
CA ARG A 20 8.78 -2.03 -5.52
C ARG A 20 7.51 -1.22 -5.78
N LYS A 21 7.62 -0.12 -6.52
CA LYS A 21 6.46 0.72 -6.84
C LYS A 21 5.52 0.02 -7.82
N ILE A 22 6.03 -0.73 -8.80
CA ILE A 22 5.21 -1.58 -9.68
C ILE A 22 4.41 -2.59 -8.86
N ALA A 23 5.07 -3.32 -7.97
CA ALA A 23 4.40 -4.30 -7.12
C ALA A 23 3.30 -3.67 -6.26
N ALA A 24 3.59 -2.53 -5.61
CA ALA A 24 2.62 -1.79 -4.81
C ALA A 24 1.44 -1.27 -5.63
N ASN A 25 1.69 -0.73 -6.83
CA ASN A 25 0.65 -0.24 -7.73
C ASN A 25 -0.24 -1.40 -8.23
N THR A 26 0.36 -2.53 -8.60
CA THR A 26 -0.39 -3.73 -9.03
C THR A 26 -1.29 -4.26 -7.92
N GLU A 27 -0.77 -4.32 -6.69
CA GLU A 27 -1.58 -4.72 -5.53
C GLU A 27 -2.72 -3.73 -5.26
N ALA A 28 -2.45 -2.43 -5.37
CA ALA A 28 -3.45 -1.38 -5.16
C ALA A 28 -4.56 -1.43 -6.23
N VAL A 29 -4.20 -1.70 -7.51
CA VAL A 29 -5.17 -1.92 -8.59
C VAL A 29 -6.07 -3.10 -8.24
N GLY A 30 -5.51 -4.27 -7.89
CA GLY A 30 -6.31 -5.43 -7.55
C GLY A 30 -7.19 -5.25 -6.31
N LYS A 31 -6.78 -4.42 -5.34
CA LYS A 31 -7.65 -4.02 -4.21
C LYS A 31 -8.80 -3.13 -4.67
N ALA A 32 -8.53 -2.14 -5.52
CA ALA A 32 -9.54 -1.23 -6.03
C ALA A 32 -10.58 -1.96 -6.90
N GLU A 33 -10.14 -2.87 -7.77
CA GLU A 33 -11.02 -3.72 -8.58
C GLU A 33 -11.96 -4.58 -7.73
N ARG A 34 -11.43 -5.19 -6.66
CA ARG A 34 -12.28 -5.95 -5.71
C ARG A 34 -13.32 -5.07 -5.04
N ILE A 35 -12.96 -3.86 -4.64
CA ILE A 35 -13.92 -2.90 -4.05
C ILE A 35 -15.01 -2.55 -5.06
N VAL A 36 -14.66 -2.29 -6.33
CA VAL A 36 -15.64 -2.01 -7.39
C VAL A 36 -16.62 -3.18 -7.51
N ALA A 37 -16.12 -4.41 -7.67
CA ALA A 37 -16.96 -5.59 -7.81
C ALA A 37 -17.89 -5.82 -6.59
N GLN A 38 -17.39 -5.58 -5.37
CA GLN A 38 -18.19 -5.66 -4.15
C GLN A 38 -19.29 -4.59 -4.10
N VAL A 39 -18.98 -3.35 -4.49
CA VAL A 39 -19.97 -2.27 -4.53
C VAL A 39 -21.04 -2.56 -5.60
N GLU A 40 -20.65 -3.05 -6.78
CA GLU A 40 -21.57 -3.45 -7.83
C GLU A 40 -22.53 -4.56 -7.37
N GLN A 41 -22.01 -5.59 -6.69
CA GLN A 41 -22.82 -6.65 -6.07
C GLN A 41 -23.84 -6.09 -5.07
N ASP A 42 -23.41 -5.16 -4.22
CA ASP A 42 -24.30 -4.55 -3.23
C ASP A 42 -25.36 -3.66 -3.90
N MET A 43 -25.01 -2.95 -4.97
CA MET A 43 -25.95 -2.15 -5.76
C MET A 43 -27.00 -3.03 -6.47
N GLU A 44 -26.58 -4.18 -7.01
CA GLU A 44 -27.48 -5.14 -7.63
C GLU A 44 -28.48 -5.70 -6.61
N TYR A 45 -28.01 -6.06 -5.41
CA TYR A 45 -28.87 -6.47 -4.30
C TYR A 45 -29.91 -5.38 -3.96
N ILE A 46 -29.47 -4.13 -3.81
CA ILE A 46 -30.35 -2.98 -3.49
C ILE A 46 -31.37 -2.76 -4.61
N ALA A 47 -30.96 -2.89 -5.87
CA ALA A 47 -31.86 -2.73 -7.02
C ALA A 47 -32.95 -3.83 -7.05
N SER A 48 -32.60 -5.05 -6.70
CA SER A 48 -33.52 -6.19 -6.65
C SER A 48 -34.40 -6.24 -5.40
N TYR A 49 -34.09 -5.43 -4.35
CA TYR A 49 -34.83 -5.46 -3.10
C TYR A 49 -36.27 -5.02 -3.26
N SER A 50 -37.22 -5.91 -2.96
CA SER A 50 -38.67 -5.70 -3.10
C SER A 50 -39.39 -5.28 -1.83
N GLY A 51 -38.66 -5.22 -0.68
CA GLY A 51 -39.23 -4.80 0.60
C GLY A 51 -39.40 -3.28 0.74
N ASN A 52 -39.72 -2.87 1.95
CA ASN A 52 -39.88 -1.44 2.26
C ASN A 52 -38.50 -0.73 2.22
N ARG A 53 -38.36 0.22 1.30
CA ARG A 53 -37.14 1.02 1.08
C ARG A 53 -37.05 2.28 1.96
N GLU A 54 -38.13 2.65 2.63
CA GLU A 54 -38.20 3.91 3.37
C GLU A 54 -37.96 3.75 4.86
N THR A 55 -38.11 2.54 5.40
CA THR A 55 -38.13 2.31 6.84
C THR A 55 -36.82 1.70 7.31
N LEU A 56 -36.16 2.41 8.18
CA LEU A 56 -35.09 1.89 8.99
C LEU A 56 -35.67 1.08 10.17
N LEU A 57 -35.35 -0.20 10.25
CA LEU A 57 -35.77 -1.08 11.34
C LEU A 57 -34.70 -1.11 12.42
N LEU A 58 -34.95 -0.39 13.51
CA LEU A 58 -34.14 -0.49 14.73
C LEU A 58 -34.94 -1.32 15.72
N ASN A 59 -34.72 -2.52 15.97
CA ASN A 59 -35.36 -3.36 17.03
C ASN A 59 -36.64 -2.78 17.71
N LEU A 60 -37.31 -1.83 17.04
CA LEU A 60 -38.51 -1.14 17.44
C LEU A 60 -39.62 -1.62 16.52
N GLN A 61 -40.71 -2.11 17.10
CA GLN A 61 -41.89 -2.49 16.35
C GLN A 61 -42.63 -1.23 15.90
N GLN A 62 -42.80 -1.07 14.59
CA GLN A 62 -43.62 0.01 13.96
C GLN A 62 -43.27 1.45 14.38
N ALA A 63 -41.99 1.77 14.53
CA ALA A 63 -41.55 3.11 14.89
C ALA A 63 -41.73 4.11 13.72
N THR A 64 -42.16 5.31 14.05
CA THR A 64 -42.15 6.45 13.13
C THR A 64 -40.67 6.85 12.78
N ARG A 65 -40.48 7.59 11.68
CA ARG A 65 -39.16 8.13 11.34
C ARG A 65 -38.54 8.96 12.46
N GLU A 66 -39.38 9.70 13.18
CA GLU A 66 -38.93 10.54 14.30
C GLU A 66 -38.45 9.70 15.49
N GLU A 67 -39.19 8.66 15.86
CA GLU A 67 -38.81 7.71 16.93
C GLU A 67 -37.52 6.96 16.56
N THR A 68 -37.42 6.51 15.32
CA THR A 68 -36.18 5.88 14.80
C THR A 68 -35.01 6.81 14.89
N GLY A 69 -35.15 8.07 14.49
CA GLY A 69 -34.05 9.05 14.60
C GLY A 69 -33.69 9.36 16.06
N ARG A 70 -34.68 9.43 16.95
CA ARG A 70 -34.46 9.63 18.38
C ARG A 70 -33.69 8.49 18.99
N GLU A 71 -34.00 7.25 18.61
CA GLU A 71 -33.23 6.06 19.03
C GLU A 71 -31.81 6.06 18.49
N LEU A 72 -31.57 6.44 17.22
CA LEU A 72 -30.22 6.63 16.69
C LEU A 72 -29.40 7.63 17.53
N HIS A 73 -30.03 8.77 17.90
CA HIS A 73 -29.38 9.77 18.76
C HIS A 73 -29.09 9.21 20.17
N ARG A 74 -30.00 8.38 20.72
CA ARG A 74 -29.76 7.69 22.00
C ARG A 74 -28.53 6.77 21.88
N ILE A 75 -28.48 5.93 20.84
CA ILE A 75 -27.35 5.03 20.59
C ILE A 75 -26.06 5.83 20.38
N ALA A 76 -26.10 6.93 19.62
CA ALA A 76 -24.96 7.81 19.38
C ALA A 76 -24.37 8.37 20.68
N LYS A 77 -25.19 8.62 21.69
CA LYS A 77 -24.76 9.14 23.01
C LYS A 77 -24.28 8.04 23.96
N THR A 78 -24.92 6.87 23.93
CA THR A 78 -24.76 5.86 24.99
C THR A 78 -23.88 4.69 24.60
N TYR A 79 -23.77 4.37 23.30
CA TYR A 79 -22.94 3.22 22.89
C TYR A 79 -21.46 3.47 23.17
N ARG A 80 -20.80 2.41 23.65
CA ARG A 80 -19.34 2.36 23.87
C ARG A 80 -18.86 0.99 23.46
N GLY A 81 -18.08 0.92 22.38
CA GLY A 81 -17.51 -0.33 21.89
C GLY A 81 -16.74 -0.13 20.59
N GLU A 82 -15.56 -0.73 20.50
CA GLU A 82 -14.69 -0.66 19.31
C GLU A 82 -15.12 -1.64 18.22
N ALA A 83 -15.78 -2.74 18.58
CA ALA A 83 -16.30 -3.70 17.62
C ALA A 83 -17.58 -3.17 16.95
N TYR A 84 -17.80 -3.59 15.72
CA TYR A 84 -19.08 -3.33 15.04
C TYR A 84 -20.21 -4.09 15.75
N ARG A 85 -21.29 -3.39 16.06
CA ARG A 85 -22.50 -3.97 16.64
C ARG A 85 -23.67 -3.69 15.75
N THR A 86 -24.43 -4.73 15.39
CA THR A 86 -25.69 -4.57 14.67
C THR A 86 -26.74 -3.95 15.57
N ILE A 87 -27.39 -2.89 15.11
CA ILE A 87 -28.42 -2.16 15.84
C ILE A 87 -29.77 -2.18 15.13
N GLY A 88 -29.81 -2.67 13.88
CA GLY A 88 -31.02 -2.74 13.09
C GLY A 88 -30.73 -3.13 11.65
N SER A 89 -31.65 -2.86 10.77
CA SER A 89 -31.51 -3.11 9.35
C SER A 89 -32.14 -2.02 8.49
N TYR A 90 -31.60 -1.83 7.30
CA TYR A 90 -32.13 -0.94 6.27
C TYR A 90 -32.09 -1.66 4.91
N MET A 91 -33.22 -1.79 4.25
CA MET A 91 -33.35 -2.56 2.99
C MET A 91 -32.76 -3.99 3.10
N GLY A 92 -32.97 -4.68 4.21
CA GLY A 92 -32.42 -6.00 4.48
C GLY A 92 -30.93 -6.05 4.82
N LEU A 93 -30.22 -4.92 4.70
CA LEU A 93 -28.80 -4.79 5.07
C LEU A 93 -28.65 -4.45 6.55
N ASN A 94 -27.60 -4.95 7.19
CA ASN A 94 -27.33 -4.67 8.60
C ASN A 94 -26.95 -3.20 8.80
N LEU A 95 -27.57 -2.53 9.79
CA LEU A 95 -27.09 -1.25 10.30
C LEU A 95 -26.18 -1.50 11.50
N LEU A 96 -24.97 -1.00 11.43
CA LEU A 96 -23.93 -1.19 12.43
C LEU A 96 -23.57 0.12 13.12
N VAL A 97 -23.14 0.03 14.37
CA VAL A 97 -22.53 1.13 15.12
C VAL A 97 -21.15 0.71 15.64
N ARG A 98 -20.23 1.67 15.67
CA ARG A 98 -18.90 1.52 16.29
C ARG A 98 -18.47 2.82 16.94
N SER A 99 -17.84 2.74 18.12
CA SER A 99 -17.19 3.90 18.73
C SER A 99 -15.86 4.21 18.04
N GLU A 100 -15.63 5.48 17.78
CA GLU A 100 -14.35 6.00 17.27
C GLU A 100 -13.67 6.76 18.41
N TYR A 101 -12.38 6.48 18.60
CA TYR A 101 -11.55 7.07 19.64
C TYR A 101 -10.43 7.88 19.00
N THR A 102 -9.99 8.93 19.68
CA THR A 102 -8.77 9.64 19.31
C THR A 102 -7.53 8.79 19.59
N LEU A 103 -6.39 9.19 19.05
CA LEU A 103 -5.10 8.54 19.32
C LEU A 103 -4.73 8.54 20.81
N SER A 104 -5.28 9.47 21.58
CA SER A 104 -5.11 9.54 23.05
C SER A 104 -5.99 8.56 23.82
N GLY A 105 -6.79 7.74 23.15
CA GLY A 105 -7.73 6.80 23.77
C GLY A 105 -9.03 7.44 24.28
N SER A 106 -9.23 8.74 24.02
CA SER A 106 -10.47 9.42 24.39
C SER A 106 -11.59 9.10 23.40
N PHE A 107 -12.80 8.84 23.93
CA PHE A 107 -13.97 8.66 23.10
C PHE A 107 -14.28 9.95 22.34
N ASP A 108 -14.38 9.84 21.01
CA ASP A 108 -14.70 10.95 20.14
C ASP A 108 -16.18 10.93 19.75
N ARG A 109 -16.63 9.85 19.12
CA ARG A 109 -18.03 9.72 18.67
C ARG A 109 -18.37 8.28 18.27
N ASN A 110 -19.67 8.03 18.08
CA ASN A 110 -20.17 6.82 17.47
C ASN A 110 -20.40 7.04 15.97
N ALA A 111 -19.84 6.15 15.14
CA ALA A 111 -20.06 6.12 13.71
C ALA A 111 -21.02 4.98 13.35
N PHE A 112 -21.89 5.24 12.38
CA PHE A 112 -22.86 4.30 11.86
C PHE A 112 -22.45 3.83 10.47
N PHE A 113 -22.77 2.57 10.15
CA PHE A 113 -22.41 1.93 8.88
C PHE A 113 -23.55 1.05 8.40
N VAL A 114 -23.74 0.99 7.09
CA VAL A 114 -24.55 -0.04 6.44
C VAL A 114 -23.60 -1.12 5.94
N GLU A 115 -23.85 -2.36 6.30
CA GLU A 115 -23.07 -3.51 5.83
C GLU A 115 -23.76 -4.10 4.60
N GLY A 116 -23.08 -4.04 3.46
CA GLY A 116 -23.53 -4.64 2.21
C GLY A 116 -23.50 -6.18 2.27
N VAL A 117 -24.17 -6.82 1.31
CA VAL A 117 -24.12 -8.30 1.17
C VAL A 117 -22.73 -8.79 0.83
N SER A 118 -21.91 -7.95 0.23
CA SER A 118 -20.48 -8.18 -0.03
C SER A 118 -19.60 -8.15 1.23
N GLY A 119 -20.14 -7.69 2.37
CA GLY A 119 -19.43 -7.43 3.62
C GLY A 119 -18.75 -6.05 3.70
N LEU A 120 -18.86 -5.21 2.65
CA LEU A 120 -18.40 -3.83 2.72
C LEU A 120 -19.23 -3.01 3.71
N LYS A 121 -18.57 -2.10 4.40
CA LYS A 121 -19.21 -1.23 5.39
C LYS A 121 -19.25 0.20 4.90
N TYR A 122 -20.43 0.65 4.50
CA TYR A 122 -20.70 2.00 4.00
C TYR A 122 -20.95 2.95 5.15
N ARG A 123 -20.02 3.86 5.40
CA ARG A 123 -20.15 4.82 6.49
C ARG A 123 -21.30 5.79 6.24
N CYS A 124 -22.20 5.90 7.20
CA CYS A 124 -23.26 6.89 7.19
C CYS A 124 -22.69 8.28 7.55
N GLY A 125 -22.84 9.23 6.62
CA GLY A 125 -22.35 10.61 6.79
C GLY A 125 -20.84 10.81 6.65
N VAL A 126 -20.45 12.04 6.35
CA VAL A 126 -19.05 12.41 6.12
C VAL A 126 -18.28 12.55 7.43
N SER A 127 -18.89 13.22 8.43
CA SER A 127 -18.28 13.50 9.72
C SER A 127 -18.59 12.48 10.82
N GLY A 128 -19.50 11.52 10.55
CA GLY A 128 -20.00 10.57 11.55
C GLY A 128 -20.99 11.17 12.57
N ALA A 129 -21.20 12.47 12.56
CA ALA A 129 -22.25 13.11 13.36
C ALA A 129 -23.61 12.90 12.72
N LEU A 130 -24.64 12.60 13.53
CA LEU A 130 -26.01 12.56 13.07
C LEU A 130 -26.52 13.97 12.76
N PRO A 131 -27.42 14.13 11.77
CA PRO A 131 -28.18 15.37 11.59
C PRO A 131 -28.89 15.80 12.87
N LEU A 132 -29.15 17.08 13.04
CA LEU A 132 -29.84 17.60 14.23
C LEU A 132 -31.31 17.15 14.29
N GLY A 133 -31.94 17.00 13.15
CA GLY A 133 -33.35 16.55 13.05
C GLY A 133 -33.44 15.02 13.17
N PHE A 134 -34.38 14.54 14.00
CA PHE A 134 -34.59 13.11 14.18
C PHE A 134 -35.08 12.43 12.90
N ALA A 135 -36.03 13.01 12.22
CA ALA A 135 -36.55 12.47 10.95
C ALA A 135 -35.49 12.41 9.86
N GLU A 136 -34.56 13.37 9.83
CA GLU A 136 -33.42 13.38 8.92
C GLU A 136 -32.38 12.29 9.31
N SER A 137 -32.20 12.08 10.60
CA SER A 137 -31.30 11.02 11.09
C SER A 137 -31.79 9.63 10.68
N ALA A 138 -33.09 9.40 10.57
CA ALA A 138 -33.62 8.14 10.09
C ALA A 138 -33.29 7.84 8.62
N ARG A 139 -32.93 8.85 7.81
CA ARG A 139 -32.48 8.70 6.42
C ARG A 139 -30.97 8.53 6.27
N TYR A 140 -30.24 8.55 7.37
CA TYR A 140 -28.79 8.50 7.37
C TYR A 140 -28.20 7.27 6.67
N PRO A 141 -28.79 6.06 6.79
CA PRO A 141 -28.36 4.90 6.01
C PRO A 141 -28.59 5.06 4.50
N GLN A 142 -29.72 5.68 4.09
CA GLN A 142 -30.01 5.95 2.69
C GLN A 142 -28.89 6.77 2.02
N ALA A 143 -28.47 7.87 2.66
CA ALA A 143 -27.40 8.72 2.14
C ALA A 143 -26.04 8.00 2.03
N ALA A 144 -25.81 6.91 2.78
CA ALA A 144 -24.63 6.07 2.63
C ALA A 144 -24.69 5.24 1.33
N LEU A 145 -25.84 4.67 1.03
CA LEU A 145 -26.04 3.85 -0.17
C LEU A 145 -26.06 4.70 -1.45
N GLU A 146 -26.64 5.91 -1.40
CA GLU A 146 -26.65 6.84 -2.53
C GLU A 146 -25.24 7.27 -2.99
N ARG A 147 -24.24 7.11 -2.15
CA ARG A 147 -22.82 7.41 -2.50
C ARG A 147 -22.07 6.26 -3.15
N MET A 148 -22.67 5.08 -3.29
CA MET A 148 -22.02 3.92 -3.92
C MET A 148 -21.52 4.20 -5.34
N PRO A 149 -22.30 4.84 -6.25
CA PRO A 149 -21.80 5.16 -7.58
C PRO A 149 -20.55 6.04 -7.56
N SER A 150 -20.50 7.04 -6.68
CA SER A 150 -19.32 7.91 -6.55
C SER A 150 -18.09 7.18 -6.00
N LEU A 151 -18.32 6.14 -5.19
CA LEU A 151 -17.21 5.27 -4.73
C LEU A 151 -16.63 4.47 -5.90
N ILE A 152 -17.47 3.91 -6.77
CA ILE A 152 -17.01 3.22 -8.00
C ILE A 152 -16.19 4.16 -8.86
N GLU A 153 -16.71 5.36 -9.16
CA GLU A 153 -15.99 6.35 -9.98
C GLU A 153 -14.61 6.70 -9.40
N LYS A 154 -14.55 6.86 -8.07
CA LYS A 154 -13.30 7.15 -7.37
C LYS A 154 -12.30 6.00 -7.53
N GLN A 155 -12.74 4.74 -7.36
CA GLN A 155 -11.88 3.58 -7.51
C GLN A 155 -11.43 3.41 -8.97
N GLN A 156 -12.31 3.60 -9.95
CA GLN A 156 -11.99 3.53 -11.38
C GLN A 156 -10.94 4.59 -11.78
N LYS A 157 -11.07 5.82 -11.29
CA LYS A 157 -10.06 6.87 -11.50
C LYS A 157 -8.71 6.49 -10.90
N GLN A 158 -8.71 5.89 -9.71
CA GLN A 158 -7.49 5.40 -9.08
C GLN A 158 -6.85 4.27 -9.86
N ILE A 159 -7.63 3.30 -10.34
CA ILE A 159 -7.17 2.20 -11.19
C ILE A 159 -6.50 2.75 -12.45
N ALA A 160 -7.18 3.65 -13.17
CA ALA A 160 -6.65 4.25 -14.40
C ALA A 160 -5.31 4.98 -14.17
N MET A 161 -5.22 5.75 -13.08
CA MET A 161 -3.98 6.46 -12.71
C MET A 161 -2.82 5.49 -12.44
N LEU A 162 -3.07 4.45 -11.65
CA LEU A 162 -2.04 3.47 -11.28
C LEU A 162 -1.62 2.62 -12.49
N GLN A 163 -2.58 2.21 -13.34
CA GLN A 163 -2.30 1.48 -14.57
C GLN A 163 -1.51 2.31 -15.57
N HIS A 164 -1.73 3.61 -15.63
CA HIS A 164 -0.95 4.52 -16.49
C HIS A 164 0.50 4.68 -15.99
N GLU A 165 0.74 4.61 -14.69
CA GLU A 165 2.09 4.75 -14.12
C GLU A 165 2.95 3.49 -14.29
N ILE A 166 2.36 2.30 -14.29
CA ILE A 166 3.08 1.02 -14.36
C ILE A 166 4.00 0.91 -15.59
N PRO A 167 3.58 1.21 -16.84
CA PRO A 167 4.45 1.13 -17.99
C PRO A 167 5.69 2.01 -17.88
N THR A 168 5.55 3.24 -17.41
CA THR A 168 6.67 4.15 -17.21
C THR A 168 7.71 3.58 -16.21
N LEU A 169 7.23 2.96 -15.15
CA LEU A 169 8.09 2.29 -14.17
C LEU A 169 8.75 1.04 -14.77
N GLN A 170 8.04 0.29 -15.62
CA GLN A 170 8.58 -0.87 -16.33
C GLN A 170 9.72 -0.45 -17.28
N GLU A 171 9.58 0.66 -17.97
CA GLU A 171 10.67 1.20 -18.80
C GLU A 171 11.92 1.51 -17.98
N ILE A 172 11.76 2.08 -16.78
CA ILE A 172 12.89 2.33 -15.86
C ILE A 172 13.58 1.03 -15.47
N THR A 173 12.81 -0.02 -15.17
CA THR A 173 13.37 -1.33 -14.79
C THR A 173 14.04 -2.06 -15.94
N ALA A 174 13.55 -1.85 -17.17
CA ALA A 174 14.11 -2.45 -18.40
C ALA A 174 15.42 -1.79 -18.85
N ARG A 175 15.72 -0.56 -18.42
CA ARG A 175 16.94 0.15 -18.80
C ARG A 175 18.16 -0.61 -18.35
N LYS A 176 19.16 -0.69 -19.25
CA LYS A 176 20.51 -1.15 -18.91
C LYS A 176 21.40 0.05 -18.58
N TRP A 177 22.25 -0.12 -17.59
CA TRP A 177 23.22 0.93 -17.27
C TRP A 177 24.28 1.01 -18.35
N SER A 178 24.38 2.14 -19.04
CA SER A 178 25.21 2.31 -20.25
C SER A 178 26.71 2.18 -20.02
N LYS A 179 27.17 2.44 -18.79
CA LYS A 179 28.60 2.38 -18.45
C LYS A 179 29.02 1.06 -17.78
N ALA A 180 28.20 0.01 -17.90
CA ALA A 180 28.49 -1.30 -17.28
C ALA A 180 29.78 -1.91 -17.81
N GLU A 181 29.96 -1.91 -19.14
CA GLU A 181 31.16 -2.47 -19.81
C GLU A 181 32.41 -1.67 -19.49
N GLU A 182 32.30 -0.35 -19.41
CA GLU A 182 33.42 0.52 -19.05
C GLU A 182 33.89 0.24 -17.62
N LEU A 183 32.96 0.10 -16.67
CA LEU A 183 33.31 -0.22 -15.29
C LEU A 183 33.98 -1.60 -15.17
N GLU A 184 33.48 -2.62 -15.86
CA GLU A 184 34.08 -3.96 -15.86
C GLU A 184 35.47 -3.93 -16.47
N ARG A 185 35.67 -3.24 -17.62
CA ARG A 185 36.98 -3.09 -18.23
C ARG A 185 38.01 -2.44 -17.28
N LEU A 186 37.62 -1.38 -16.59
CA LEU A 186 38.46 -0.69 -15.63
C LEU A 186 38.80 -1.55 -14.42
N LYS A 187 37.83 -2.33 -13.91
CA LYS A 187 38.04 -3.27 -12.82
C LYS A 187 39.01 -4.39 -13.19
N GLN A 188 38.85 -4.94 -14.39
CA GLN A 188 39.74 -5.98 -14.90
C GLN A 188 41.19 -5.45 -15.06
N GLY A 189 41.35 -4.24 -15.65
CA GLY A 189 42.66 -3.62 -15.78
C GLY A 189 43.34 -3.34 -14.43
N CYS A 190 42.58 -2.89 -13.41
CA CYS A 190 43.12 -2.74 -12.05
C CYS A 190 43.59 -4.07 -11.46
N LYS A 191 42.80 -5.14 -11.66
CA LYS A 191 43.14 -6.47 -11.17
C LYS A 191 44.46 -7.00 -11.82
N GLU A 192 44.60 -6.81 -13.13
CA GLU A 192 45.80 -7.19 -13.87
C GLU A 192 47.03 -6.40 -13.41
N LEU A 193 46.88 -5.08 -13.20
CA LEU A 193 47.93 -4.24 -12.66
C LEU A 193 48.34 -4.68 -11.25
N GLN A 194 47.39 -4.97 -10.40
CA GLN A 194 47.65 -5.43 -9.04
C GLN A 194 48.42 -6.76 -9.06
N GLN A 195 48.05 -7.72 -9.91
CA GLN A 195 48.77 -8.99 -10.06
C GLN A 195 50.22 -8.77 -10.50
N ARG A 196 50.46 -7.89 -11.47
CA ARG A 196 51.82 -7.54 -11.93
C ARG A 196 52.65 -6.88 -10.85
N ILE A 197 52.05 -6.02 -10.01
CA ILE A 197 52.75 -5.43 -8.85
C ILE A 197 53.11 -6.52 -7.83
N ASP A 198 52.16 -7.40 -7.51
CA ASP A 198 52.40 -8.48 -6.54
C ASP A 198 53.47 -9.47 -7.02
N GLU A 199 53.54 -9.76 -8.34
CA GLU A 199 54.55 -10.57 -8.96
C GLU A 199 55.95 -9.89 -8.89
N ALA A 200 56.01 -8.59 -9.25
CA ALA A 200 57.27 -7.82 -9.20
C ALA A 200 57.80 -7.68 -7.75
N LEU A 201 56.91 -7.51 -6.77
CA LEU A 201 57.34 -7.49 -5.36
C LEU A 201 57.88 -8.83 -4.92
N LYS A 202 57.25 -9.94 -5.30
CA LYS A 202 57.79 -11.31 -5.01
C LYS A 202 59.12 -11.58 -5.68
N GLU A 203 59.37 -11.06 -6.89
CA GLU A 203 60.66 -11.17 -7.55
C GLU A 203 61.73 -10.34 -6.84
N ALA A 204 61.40 -9.12 -6.37
CA ALA A 204 62.29 -8.25 -5.63
C ALA A 204 62.65 -8.78 -4.23
N GLU A 205 61.77 -9.54 -3.61
CA GLU A 205 61.97 -10.18 -2.31
C GLU A 205 62.74 -11.52 -2.37
N ARG A 206 63.02 -12.05 -3.58
CA ARG A 206 63.90 -13.25 -3.70
C ARG A 206 65.33 -12.88 -3.27
N PRO A 207 65.86 -13.50 -2.24
CA PRO A 207 67.24 -13.26 -1.84
C PRO A 207 68.18 -13.59 -2.99
N GLN A 208 69.06 -12.65 -3.31
CA GLN A 208 70.20 -12.90 -4.20
C GLN A 208 71.08 -13.91 -3.50
N SER A 209 70.84 -15.21 -3.57
CA SER A 209 71.70 -16.26 -3.12
C SER A 209 72.62 -16.66 -4.26
N GLU A 210 73.90 -16.54 -3.92
CA GLU A 210 75.09 -17.22 -4.52
C GLU A 210 75.64 -16.59 -5.79
N VAL A 211 76.56 -15.63 -5.54
CA VAL A 211 77.77 -15.50 -6.38
C VAL A 211 78.60 -16.69 -6.09
N PRO A 212 79.02 -17.55 -7.04
CA PRO A 212 80.03 -18.59 -6.79
C PRO A 212 81.36 -17.94 -6.48
N GLU A 213 81.94 -18.20 -5.29
CA GLU A 213 83.36 -17.89 -4.99
C GLU A 213 84.19 -18.68 -5.95
N GLU A 214 84.88 -18.01 -6.88
CA GLU A 214 85.97 -18.58 -7.66
C GLU A 214 87.14 -18.90 -6.70
N GLU A 215 87.42 -20.18 -6.53
CA GLU A 215 88.58 -20.74 -5.83
C GLU A 215 89.83 -20.29 -6.51
N ASN A 216 90.52 -19.34 -5.91
CA ASN A 216 91.83 -18.86 -6.36
C ASN A 216 92.95 -19.75 -5.72
N THR A 217 93.24 -20.90 -6.33
CA THR A 217 94.32 -21.75 -5.98
C THR A 217 95.62 -21.13 -6.48
N VAL A 218 96.29 -20.40 -5.59
CA VAL A 218 97.70 -20.00 -5.82
C VAL A 218 98.60 -21.17 -5.50
N ARG A 219 99.27 -21.70 -6.53
CA ARG A 219 100.32 -22.67 -6.46
C ARG A 219 101.61 -21.94 -6.11
N ALA A 220 102.23 -22.26 -4.93
CA ALA A 220 103.60 -21.88 -4.57
C ALA A 220 104.52 -22.95 -5.07
N ALA A 221 105.62 -22.54 -5.76
CA ALA A 221 106.84 -23.29 -5.96
C ALA A 221 107.97 -22.56 -5.21
#